data_cf34686d5cde9b5be625642efdd89496
#
_entry.id   cf34686d5cde9b5be625642efdd89496
#
_cell.length_a   1.000
_cell.length_b   1.000
_cell.length_c   1.000
_cell.angle_alpha   90.00
_cell.angle_beta   90.00
_cell.angle_gamma   90.00
#
_symmetry.space_group_name_H-M   'P 1'
#
loop_
_entity.id
_entity.type
_entity.pdbx_description
1 polymer ?
#
loop_
_entity_poly.entity_id
_entity_poly.type
_entity_poly.pdbx_seq_one_letter_code
_entity_poly.pdbx_strand_id
1 'polypeptide(L)'
;MRRLIVVVALLLVAAGSYRSFGSAETGTGTLTLAQPSPTVGERAPEFTAETAEGETFVLSDEGVYVLTFWSTLNVNSNDAQPGFEQLAQEYEDDGASFAAVYVNSVPRGEDAPYAMLQDATGKLTSIYNVKRVPRLFLVKDGNIELVLNDHRSAPDRASTALNQPSSVP
;
A
#
# COMPACT_ATOMS: atom_id res chain seq x y z
N MET A 1 15.29 -71.04 18.16
CA MET A 1 15.81 -69.80 17.55
C MET A 1 14.76 -68.92 16.84
N ARG A 2 13.54 -69.38 16.58
CA ARG A 2 12.51 -68.60 15.86
C ARG A 2 11.68 -67.65 16.77
N ARG A 3 11.70 -67.83 18.07
CA ARG A 3 10.90 -67.00 19.03
C ARG A 3 11.63 -65.77 19.52
N LEU A 4 12.95 -65.69 19.35
CA LEU A 4 13.73 -64.53 19.82
C LEU A 4 13.71 -63.35 18.85
N ILE A 5 13.50 -63.61 17.56
CA ILE A 5 13.50 -62.60 16.51
C ILE A 5 12.19 -61.79 16.52
N VAL A 6 11.07 -62.38 16.94
CA VAL A 6 9.78 -61.72 16.98
C VAL A 6 9.67 -60.70 18.13
N VAL A 7 10.35 -60.97 19.26
CA VAL A 7 10.35 -60.09 20.43
C VAL A 7 11.19 -58.83 20.18
N VAL A 8 12.30 -58.96 19.44
CA VAL A 8 13.15 -57.80 19.10
C VAL A 8 12.50 -56.86 18.09
N ALA A 9 11.73 -57.41 17.13
CA ALA A 9 11.00 -56.61 16.15
C ALA A 9 9.86 -55.80 16.78
N LEU A 10 9.19 -56.33 17.82
CA LEU A 10 8.11 -55.63 18.51
C LEU A 10 8.59 -54.44 19.38
N LEU A 11 9.81 -54.56 19.94
CA LEU A 11 10.43 -53.49 20.74
C LEU A 11 10.92 -52.34 19.88
N LEU A 12 11.30 -52.56 18.61
CA LEU A 12 11.69 -51.48 17.72
C LEU A 12 10.52 -50.66 17.14
N VAL A 13 9.36 -51.26 17.04
CA VAL A 13 8.14 -50.57 16.61
C VAL A 13 7.57 -49.66 17.74
N ALA A 14 7.73 -50.06 18.98
CA ALA A 14 7.28 -49.28 20.11
C ALA A 14 8.18 -48.04 20.42
N ALA A 15 9.45 -48.04 19.99
CA ALA A 15 10.34 -46.91 20.20
C ALA A 15 10.20 -45.83 19.06
N GLY A 16 9.54 -46.15 17.97
CA GLY A 16 9.34 -45.23 16.83
C GLY A 16 8.13 -44.32 16.95
N SER A 17 7.20 -44.61 17.87
CA SER A 17 5.90 -43.89 17.95
C SER A 17 5.87 -42.78 19.00
N TYR A 18 6.96 -42.44 19.66
CA TYR A 18 7.04 -41.42 20.71
C TYR A 18 7.68 -40.12 20.25
N ARG A 19 7.74 -39.87 18.93
CA ARG A 19 8.23 -38.60 18.40
C ARG A 19 7.15 -37.88 17.61
N SER A 20 6.08 -37.50 18.23
CA SER A 20 5.17 -36.50 17.66
C SER A 20 4.19 -36.00 18.70
N PHE A 21 4.67 -35.53 19.83
CA PHE A 21 3.98 -34.45 20.50
C PHE A 21 4.80 -33.22 20.23
N GLY A 22 4.32 -32.47 19.21
CA GLY A 22 4.91 -31.26 18.74
C GLY A 22 5.17 -30.32 19.89
N SER A 23 6.37 -29.82 19.93
CA SER A 23 6.64 -28.54 20.57
C SER A 23 5.55 -27.61 20.12
N ALA A 24 4.68 -27.18 21.02
CA ALA A 24 3.86 -26.01 20.80
C ALA A 24 4.86 -24.90 20.47
N GLU A 25 4.98 -24.55 19.21
CA GLU A 25 5.59 -23.29 18.85
C GLU A 25 4.76 -22.24 19.61
N THR A 26 5.34 -21.75 20.68
CA THR A 26 4.91 -20.52 21.29
C THR A 26 5.16 -19.48 20.19
N GLY A 27 4.17 -19.30 19.33
CA GLY A 27 4.16 -18.21 18.38
C GLY A 27 4.29 -16.94 19.21
N THR A 28 5.50 -16.44 19.28
CA THR A 28 5.75 -15.08 19.72
C THR A 28 5.11 -14.23 18.63
N GLY A 29 3.81 -14.00 18.77
CA GLY A 29 3.10 -13.05 17.96
C GLY A 29 3.76 -11.72 18.18
N THR A 30 4.63 -11.33 17.26
CA THR A 30 5.16 -9.97 17.23
C THR A 30 3.96 -9.08 17.02
N LEU A 31 3.52 -8.41 18.07
CA LEU A 31 2.53 -7.35 17.96
C LEU A 31 3.18 -6.26 17.13
N THR A 32 2.92 -6.28 15.83
CA THR A 32 3.27 -5.17 14.96
C THR A 32 2.34 -4.03 15.36
N LEU A 33 2.87 -3.08 16.13
CA LEU A 33 2.17 -1.83 16.39
C LEU A 33 1.85 -1.19 15.04
N ALA A 34 0.61 -0.77 14.85
CA ALA A 34 0.22 -0.05 13.66
C ALA A 34 1.15 1.16 13.52
N GLN A 35 1.87 1.22 12.41
CA GLN A 35 2.76 2.34 12.14
C GLN A 35 1.93 3.64 12.06
N PRO A 36 2.44 4.77 12.55
CA PRO A 36 1.79 6.05 12.32
C PRO A 36 1.67 6.31 10.82
N SER A 37 0.68 7.09 10.41
CA SER A 37 0.59 7.54 9.02
C SER A 37 1.80 8.41 8.72
N PRO A 38 2.44 8.25 7.56
CA PRO A 38 3.55 9.10 7.18
C PRO A 38 3.11 10.58 7.21
N THR A 39 3.97 11.43 7.76
CA THR A 39 3.75 12.87 7.88
C THR A 39 4.75 13.66 7.05
N VAL A 40 4.50 14.95 6.88
CA VAL A 40 5.41 15.85 6.14
C VAL A 40 6.80 15.79 6.76
N GLY A 41 7.81 15.63 5.89
CA GLY A 41 9.23 15.47 6.25
C GLY A 41 9.67 14.03 6.49
N GLU A 42 8.77 13.05 6.53
CA GLU A 42 9.13 11.64 6.66
C GLU A 42 9.29 10.96 5.29
N ARG A 43 10.04 9.86 5.25
CA ARG A 43 10.17 9.03 4.05
C ARG A 43 8.81 8.41 3.69
N ALA A 44 8.46 8.52 2.41
CA ALA A 44 7.30 7.83 1.86
C ALA A 44 7.57 6.33 1.79
N PRO A 45 6.61 5.47 2.19
CA PRO A 45 6.72 4.04 1.94
C PRO A 45 6.78 3.75 0.43
N GLU A 46 7.87 3.16 -0.02
CA GLU A 46 8.03 2.70 -1.40
C GLU A 46 7.14 1.48 -1.67
N PHE A 47 6.64 1.38 -2.89
CA PHE A 47 5.88 0.21 -3.31
C PHE A 47 5.88 0.04 -4.82
N THR A 48 5.57 -1.19 -5.23
CA THR A 48 5.24 -1.55 -6.60
C THR A 48 3.85 -2.17 -6.61
N ALA A 49 3.01 -1.75 -7.54
CA ALA A 49 1.65 -2.27 -7.71
C ALA A 49 1.31 -2.39 -9.21
N GLU A 50 0.40 -3.30 -9.53
CA GLU A 50 -0.18 -3.42 -10.86
C GLU A 50 -1.35 -2.44 -11.00
N THR A 51 -1.42 -1.73 -12.14
CA THR A 51 -2.54 -0.85 -12.47
C THR A 51 -3.75 -1.65 -12.95
N ALA A 52 -4.90 -1.01 -13.07
CA ALA A 52 -6.10 -1.64 -13.60
C ALA A 52 -5.95 -2.06 -15.08
N GLU A 53 -5.02 -1.43 -15.80
CA GLU A 53 -4.67 -1.70 -17.20
C GLU A 53 -3.62 -2.82 -17.34
N GLY A 54 -3.07 -3.33 -16.21
CA GLY A 54 -2.04 -4.39 -16.19
C GLY A 54 -0.61 -3.86 -16.32
N GLU A 55 -0.40 -2.56 -16.20
CA GLU A 55 0.92 -1.94 -16.16
C GLU A 55 1.50 -1.94 -14.75
N THR A 56 2.79 -1.65 -14.63
CA THR A 56 3.45 -1.57 -13.32
C THR A 56 3.63 -0.11 -12.90
N PHE A 57 3.03 0.26 -11.78
CA PHE A 57 3.30 1.53 -11.11
C PHE A 57 4.34 1.33 -10.00
N VAL A 58 5.37 2.19 -9.98
CA VAL A 58 6.42 2.16 -8.96
C VAL A 58 6.49 3.52 -8.28
N LEU A 59 6.35 3.56 -6.95
CA LEU A 59 6.71 4.71 -6.15
C LEU A 59 8.08 4.41 -5.50
N SER A 60 9.09 5.16 -5.91
CA SER A 60 10.48 5.01 -5.47
C SER A 60 10.94 6.23 -4.67
N ASP A 61 12.21 6.23 -4.29
CA ASP A 61 12.88 7.32 -3.59
C ASP A 61 13.33 8.48 -4.49
N GLU A 62 13.09 8.39 -5.81
CA GLU A 62 13.38 9.44 -6.79
C GLU A 62 12.09 9.86 -7.51
N GLY A 63 11.99 11.15 -7.83
CA GLY A 63 10.87 11.71 -8.61
C GLY A 63 9.76 12.32 -7.80
N VAL A 64 8.73 12.77 -8.50
CA VAL A 64 7.56 13.45 -7.93
C VAL A 64 6.33 12.58 -8.11
N TYR A 65 5.60 12.31 -7.02
CA TYR A 65 4.41 11.48 -7.03
C TYR A 65 3.26 12.17 -6.30
N VAL A 66 2.09 12.12 -6.89
CA VAL A 66 0.83 12.51 -6.25
C VAL A 66 -0.03 11.27 -6.10
N LEU A 67 -0.12 10.78 -4.86
CA LEU A 67 -0.83 9.57 -4.51
C LEU A 67 -2.11 9.93 -3.78
N THR A 68 -3.26 9.49 -4.28
CA THR A 68 -4.53 9.67 -3.57
C THR A 68 -5.16 8.33 -3.21
N PHE A 69 -5.71 8.24 -2.01
CA PHE A 69 -6.53 7.11 -1.57
C PHE A 69 -7.99 7.54 -1.58
N TRP A 70 -8.84 6.79 -2.24
CA TRP A 70 -10.27 7.06 -2.26
C TRP A 70 -11.16 5.84 -2.44
N SER A 71 -12.45 6.06 -2.40
CA SER A 71 -13.47 5.03 -2.59
C SER A 71 -14.58 5.56 -3.47
N THR A 72 -15.00 4.79 -4.46
CA THR A 72 -16.17 5.10 -5.30
C THR A 72 -17.49 5.15 -4.51
N LEU A 73 -17.51 4.61 -3.29
CA LEU A 73 -18.65 4.64 -2.39
C LEU A 73 -18.65 5.87 -1.45
N ASN A 74 -17.63 6.72 -1.53
CA ASN A 74 -17.49 7.90 -0.68
C ASN A 74 -17.74 9.19 -1.49
N VAL A 75 -18.74 9.96 -1.08
CA VAL A 75 -19.14 11.21 -1.78
C VAL A 75 -17.98 12.20 -1.89
N ASN A 76 -17.21 12.39 -0.83
CA ASN A 76 -16.08 13.32 -0.86
C ASN A 76 -14.95 12.85 -1.81
N SER A 77 -14.79 11.52 -2.00
CA SER A 77 -13.88 10.99 -3.01
C SER A 77 -14.36 11.30 -4.42
N ASN A 78 -15.66 11.09 -4.68
CA ASN A 78 -16.26 11.37 -5.98
C ASN A 78 -16.23 12.89 -6.28
N ASP A 79 -16.45 13.74 -5.29
CA ASP A 79 -16.36 15.21 -5.45
C ASP A 79 -14.91 15.69 -5.68
N ALA A 80 -13.90 14.94 -5.21
CA ALA A 80 -12.48 15.27 -5.40
C ALA A 80 -11.95 14.85 -6.78
N GLN A 81 -12.57 13.84 -7.41
CA GLN A 81 -12.06 13.22 -8.64
C GLN A 81 -11.81 14.21 -9.79
N PRO A 82 -12.76 15.11 -10.17
CA PRO A 82 -12.53 16.03 -11.27
C PRO A 82 -11.33 16.98 -11.05
N GLY A 83 -11.14 17.45 -9.83
CA GLY A 83 -9.99 18.29 -9.48
C GLY A 83 -8.67 17.52 -9.52
N PHE A 84 -8.67 16.26 -9.17
CA PHE A 84 -7.49 15.40 -9.27
C PHE A 84 -7.16 15.06 -10.75
N GLU A 85 -8.17 14.80 -11.57
CA GLU A 85 -8.01 14.60 -13.02
C GLU A 85 -7.42 15.82 -13.70
N GLN A 86 -7.96 17.01 -13.41
CA GLN A 86 -7.43 18.27 -13.94
C GLN A 86 -5.96 18.47 -13.53
N LEU A 87 -5.64 18.21 -12.25
CA LEU A 87 -4.27 18.33 -11.75
C LEU A 87 -3.34 17.34 -12.46
N ALA A 88 -3.76 16.09 -12.67
CA ALA A 88 -2.96 15.09 -13.37
C ALA A 88 -2.68 15.49 -14.82
N GLN A 89 -3.68 16.02 -15.54
CA GLN A 89 -3.53 16.53 -16.91
C GLN A 89 -2.59 17.75 -16.97
N GLU A 90 -2.69 18.68 -16.00
CA GLU A 90 -1.87 19.89 -15.95
C GLU A 90 -0.36 19.57 -15.78
N TYR A 91 -0.03 18.52 -15.04
CA TYR A 91 1.36 18.14 -14.73
C TYR A 91 1.84 16.86 -15.46
N GLU A 92 1.12 16.40 -16.48
CA GLU A 92 1.48 15.22 -17.27
C GLU A 92 2.88 15.35 -17.89
N ASP A 93 3.17 16.55 -18.46
CA ASP A 93 4.45 16.84 -19.13
C ASP A 93 5.57 17.27 -18.16
N ASP A 94 5.25 17.56 -16.91
CA ASP A 94 6.20 18.06 -15.90
C ASP A 94 6.92 16.93 -15.14
N GLY A 95 6.69 15.67 -15.53
CA GLY A 95 7.36 14.49 -14.97
C GLY A 95 6.85 14.07 -13.59
N ALA A 96 5.72 14.59 -13.15
CA ALA A 96 5.03 14.10 -11.95
C ALA A 96 4.18 12.86 -12.26
N SER A 97 4.29 11.83 -11.45
CA SER A 97 3.49 10.61 -11.55
C SER A 97 2.28 10.66 -10.64
N PHE A 98 1.09 10.46 -11.22
CA PHE A 98 -0.16 10.47 -10.48
C PHE A 98 -0.73 9.06 -10.33
N ALA A 99 -1.22 8.72 -9.14
CA ALA A 99 -1.89 7.45 -8.89
C ALA A 99 -3.07 7.59 -7.92
N ALA A 100 -4.16 6.90 -8.26
CA ALA A 100 -5.34 6.75 -7.41
C ALA A 100 -5.40 5.32 -6.87
N VAL A 101 -5.31 5.19 -5.55
CA VAL A 101 -5.46 3.92 -4.83
C VAL A 101 -6.90 3.76 -4.38
N TYR A 102 -7.61 2.87 -5.04
CA TYR A 102 -9.00 2.54 -4.70
C TYR A 102 -9.03 1.52 -3.56
N VAL A 103 -9.58 1.93 -2.41
CA VAL A 103 -9.73 1.06 -1.23
C VAL A 103 -10.88 0.04 -1.38
N ASN A 104 -11.63 0.16 -2.47
CA ASN A 104 -12.66 -0.78 -2.89
C ASN A 104 -12.41 -1.22 -4.34
N SER A 105 -13.40 -1.17 -5.23
CA SER A 105 -13.23 -1.54 -6.64
C SER A 105 -12.82 -0.34 -7.49
N VAL A 106 -11.89 -0.57 -8.41
CA VAL A 106 -11.56 0.39 -9.48
C VAL A 106 -12.74 0.49 -10.45
N PRO A 107 -13.13 1.69 -10.92
CA PRO A 107 -14.10 1.86 -12.00
C PRO A 107 -13.67 1.11 -13.26
N ARG A 108 -14.61 0.52 -13.98
CA ARG A 108 -14.34 -0.20 -15.21
C ARG A 108 -14.59 0.67 -16.42
N GLY A 109 -13.66 0.65 -17.37
CA GLY A 109 -13.85 1.33 -18.67
C GLY A 109 -13.76 2.84 -18.59
N GLU A 110 -13.16 3.38 -17.55
CA GLU A 110 -12.80 4.80 -17.44
C GLU A 110 -11.35 4.97 -17.87
N ASP A 111 -11.11 5.89 -18.81
CA ASP A 111 -9.78 6.39 -19.11
C ASP A 111 -9.48 7.53 -18.13
N ALA A 112 -8.40 7.38 -17.36
CA ALA A 112 -7.99 8.38 -16.39
C ALA A 112 -6.57 8.89 -16.72
N PRO A 113 -6.26 10.18 -16.50
CA PRO A 113 -4.92 10.73 -16.71
C PRO A 113 -3.94 10.35 -15.56
N TYR A 114 -4.21 9.27 -14.87
CA TYR A 114 -3.41 8.77 -13.74
C TYR A 114 -3.53 7.26 -13.61
N ALA A 115 -2.54 6.65 -12.98
CA ALA A 115 -2.57 5.21 -12.71
C ALA A 115 -3.68 4.84 -11.72
N MET A 116 -4.52 3.88 -12.07
CA MET A 116 -5.57 3.36 -11.19
C MET A 116 -5.09 2.07 -10.53
N LEU A 117 -4.96 2.08 -9.20
CA LEU A 117 -4.46 0.97 -8.39
C LEU A 117 -5.58 0.42 -7.50
N GLN A 118 -5.77 -0.90 -7.49
CA GLN A 118 -6.72 -1.53 -6.59
C GLN A 118 -6.02 -2.07 -5.34
N ASP A 119 -6.38 -1.57 -4.18
CA ASP A 119 -5.87 -2.07 -2.89
C ASP A 119 -6.75 -3.19 -2.32
N ALA A 120 -6.92 -4.28 -3.09
CA ALA A 120 -7.81 -5.39 -2.74
C ALA A 120 -7.48 -6.06 -1.39
N THR A 121 -6.23 -6.02 -0.97
CA THR A 121 -5.76 -6.62 0.29
C THR A 121 -5.63 -5.62 1.43
N GLY A 122 -5.81 -4.33 1.18
CA GLY A 122 -5.57 -3.26 2.14
C GLY A 122 -4.08 -3.04 2.47
N LYS A 123 -3.17 -3.55 1.63
CA LYS A 123 -1.73 -3.44 1.86
C LYS A 123 -1.26 -1.98 1.78
N LEU A 124 -1.62 -1.26 0.72
CA LEU A 124 -1.25 0.14 0.53
C LEU A 124 -1.89 1.02 1.60
N THR A 125 -3.18 0.82 1.86
CA THR A 125 -3.91 1.47 2.95
C THR A 125 -3.22 1.26 4.31
N SER A 126 -2.68 0.06 4.55
CA SER A 126 -2.00 -0.29 5.78
C SER A 126 -0.64 0.41 5.92
N ILE A 127 0.23 0.37 4.89
CA ILE A 127 1.57 0.96 4.96
C ILE A 127 1.52 2.50 5.04
N TYR A 128 0.53 3.14 4.39
CA TYR A 128 0.26 4.56 4.51
C TYR A 128 -0.64 4.90 5.70
N ASN A 129 -1.11 3.90 6.46
CA ASN A 129 -2.02 4.02 7.60
C ASN A 129 -3.21 4.96 7.33
N VAL A 130 -3.85 4.80 6.17
CA VAL A 130 -4.99 5.61 5.75
C VAL A 130 -6.23 5.19 6.53
N LYS A 131 -6.78 6.11 7.34
CA LYS A 131 -7.98 5.87 8.16
C LYS A 131 -9.25 6.48 7.56
N ARG A 132 -9.10 7.43 6.65
CA ARG A 132 -10.20 8.13 5.99
C ARG A 132 -9.83 8.44 4.54
N VAL A 133 -10.82 8.43 3.67
CA VAL A 133 -10.70 8.82 2.27
C VAL A 133 -11.65 9.99 1.98
N PRO A 134 -11.33 10.89 1.04
CA PRO A 134 -10.09 10.92 0.30
C PRO A 134 -8.90 11.37 1.15
N ARG A 135 -7.71 10.87 0.81
CA ARG A 135 -6.45 11.31 1.39
C ARG A 135 -5.38 11.39 0.32
N LEU A 136 -4.73 12.54 0.21
CA LEU A 136 -3.69 12.80 -0.77
C LEU A 136 -2.34 12.93 -0.08
N PHE A 137 -1.31 12.34 -0.70
CA PHE A 137 0.10 12.52 -0.39
C PHE A 137 0.81 13.08 -1.62
N LEU A 138 1.60 14.12 -1.45
CA LEU A 138 2.61 14.55 -2.40
C LEU A 138 3.98 14.08 -1.90
N VAL A 139 4.69 13.37 -2.74
CA VAL A 139 6.03 12.84 -2.47
C VAL A 139 6.99 13.48 -3.47
N LYS A 140 8.12 13.98 -2.99
CA LYS A 140 9.22 14.44 -3.81
C LYS A 140 10.52 13.80 -3.32
N ASP A 141 11.23 13.15 -4.23
CA ASP A 141 12.49 12.48 -3.95
C ASP A 141 12.43 11.60 -2.69
N GLY A 142 11.38 10.81 -2.63
CA GLY A 142 11.10 9.87 -1.54
C GLY A 142 10.64 10.48 -0.22
N ASN A 143 10.43 11.80 -0.13
CA ASN A 143 9.95 12.45 1.09
C ASN A 143 8.51 12.94 0.95
N ILE A 144 7.73 12.85 2.01
CA ILE A 144 6.38 13.40 2.06
C ILE A 144 6.46 14.93 2.18
N GLU A 145 6.03 15.64 1.15
CA GLU A 145 5.98 17.12 1.12
C GLU A 145 4.63 17.66 1.56
N LEU A 146 3.55 16.90 1.32
CA LEU A 146 2.20 17.35 1.64
C LEU A 146 1.29 16.16 1.97
N VAL A 147 0.43 16.34 2.96
CA VAL A 147 -0.65 15.40 3.29
C VAL A 147 -1.95 16.16 3.40
N LEU A 148 -2.97 15.77 2.63
CA LEU A 148 -4.27 16.43 2.61
C LEU A 148 -5.40 15.44 2.89
N ASN A 149 -6.36 15.88 3.70
CA ASN A 149 -7.61 15.16 3.99
C ASN A 149 -8.83 15.97 3.54
N ASP A 150 -8.63 17.21 3.11
CA ASP A 150 -9.70 18.08 2.61
C ASP A 150 -9.76 17.99 1.09
N HIS A 151 -10.81 17.35 0.59
CA HIS A 151 -11.01 17.13 -0.83
C HIS A 151 -11.23 18.41 -1.66
N ARG A 152 -11.73 19.48 -1.01
CA ARG A 152 -12.08 20.73 -1.72
C ARG A 152 -10.86 21.59 -2.00
N SER A 153 -9.94 21.67 -1.06
CA SER A 153 -8.70 22.44 -1.22
C SER A 153 -7.52 21.64 -1.73
N ALA A 154 -7.69 20.31 -1.90
CA ALA A 154 -6.60 19.43 -2.26
C ALA A 154 -5.95 19.76 -3.61
N PRO A 155 -6.69 20.01 -4.70
CA PRO A 155 -6.08 20.33 -5.99
C PRO A 155 -5.24 21.61 -5.95
N ASP A 156 -5.77 22.71 -5.43
CA ASP A 156 -5.06 24.00 -5.35
C ASP A 156 -3.80 23.92 -4.49
N ARG A 157 -3.87 23.23 -3.35
CA ARG A 157 -2.75 23.05 -2.45
C ARG A 157 -1.68 22.12 -3.02
N ALA A 158 -2.09 21.08 -3.73
CA ALA A 158 -1.16 20.18 -4.41
C ALA A 158 -0.47 20.89 -5.57
N SER A 159 -1.19 21.65 -6.41
CA SER A 159 -0.62 22.49 -7.46
C SER A 159 0.40 23.48 -6.90
N THR A 160 0.04 24.19 -5.83
CA THR A 160 0.97 25.12 -5.15
C THR A 160 2.25 24.41 -4.70
N ALA A 161 2.14 23.23 -4.11
CA ALA A 161 3.28 22.47 -3.61
C ALA A 161 4.10 21.83 -4.75
N LEU A 162 3.46 21.41 -5.86
CA LEU A 162 4.15 20.91 -7.05
C LEU A 162 5.11 21.98 -7.64
N ASN A 163 4.67 23.23 -7.67
CA ASN A 163 5.44 24.36 -8.20
C ASN A 163 6.56 24.86 -7.28
N GLN A 164 6.66 24.33 -6.05
CA GLN A 164 7.74 24.70 -5.11
C GLN A 164 8.89 23.69 -5.18
N PRO A 165 10.16 24.11 -4.96
CA PRO A 165 11.25 23.15 -4.77
C PRO A 165 10.96 22.27 -3.54
N SER A 166 11.62 21.09 -3.46
CA SER A 166 11.49 20.22 -2.28
C SER A 166 11.83 21.01 -1.02
N SER A 167 10.97 20.89 -0.01
CA SER A 167 11.14 21.56 1.29
C SER A 167 11.97 20.74 2.27
N VAL A 168 12.22 19.46 1.92
CA VAL A 168 12.99 18.53 2.72
C VAL A 168 14.40 18.43 2.14
N PRO A 169 15.46 18.67 2.95
CA PRO A 169 16.85 18.60 2.51
C PRO A 169 17.36 17.17 2.29
#